data_993fca7163ffff686f6a776854332455
#
_entry.id   993fca7163ffff686f6a776854332455
#
_cell.length_a   1.000
_cell.length_b   1.000
_cell.length_c   1.000
_cell.angle_alpha   90.00
_cell.angle_beta   90.00
_cell.angle_gamma   90.00
#
_symmetry.space_group_name_H-M   'P 1'
#
loop_
_entity.id
_entity.type
_entity.pdbx_description
1 polymer ?
#
loop_
_entity_poly.entity_id
_entity_poly.type
_entity_poly.pdbx_seq_one_letter_code
_entity_poly.pdbx_strand_id
1 'polypeptide(L)'
;MERIGFFGGTYNPPHLGHVQAAVYGKNALNLDKLYLIPSYISPHKVIPEGSPTPQQRLEMVHLAVLGTDLTVSDVELARGGASYTYETVLMLKNEHPDSRIYLMMGTDMYLTLDAWREAEKLLSMVIPVVFYRGDKGERDLAEEKKQEFEKRGIESILLENPVLEISSTQLRRMLVFACASPFLDKKVKDYILENRLYGTEKDYRQLPPEELERVVTSLIKPNRVAHVLGCRDTAVKLAKRWGADETDAARAGLLHDITKALDGPLQLILCQEYGITLDDFSRAYPKTLHARTGAMVAQRIFGENPAVVAAIDSHTTGKAGMNILEKIIYVADYMEPNRNFPGVEDLRRAAFENIDRAMEMGLEMTIDLLRREGKAISKESREALADIKETLRGE
;
A
#
# COMPACT_ATOMS: atom_id res chain seq x y z
N MET A 1 -27.26 -31.44 2.91
CA MET A 1 -26.74 -30.48 3.92
C MET A 1 -26.32 -29.23 3.16
N GLU A 2 -26.97 -28.12 3.47
CA GLU A 2 -26.72 -26.83 2.80
C GLU A 2 -25.30 -26.36 3.07
N ARG A 3 -24.65 -25.77 2.06
CA ARG A 3 -23.25 -25.28 2.12
C ARG A 3 -23.28 -23.76 2.07
N ILE A 4 -23.07 -23.13 3.23
CA ILE A 4 -23.16 -21.67 3.40
C ILE A 4 -21.77 -21.08 3.55
N GLY A 5 -21.43 -20.14 2.68
CA GLY A 5 -20.23 -19.32 2.82
C GLY A 5 -20.48 -18.04 3.61
N PHE A 6 -19.49 -17.65 4.40
CA PHE A 6 -19.44 -16.37 5.12
C PHE A 6 -18.12 -15.68 4.83
N PHE A 7 -18.16 -14.49 4.24
CA PHE A 7 -17.00 -13.66 4.01
C PHE A 7 -17.20 -12.33 4.74
N GLY A 8 -16.63 -12.25 5.94
CA GLY A 8 -16.66 -11.06 6.78
C GLY A 8 -15.54 -10.09 6.41
N GLY A 9 -15.80 -8.80 6.56
CA GLY A 9 -14.78 -7.79 6.30
C GLY A 9 -15.20 -6.39 6.67
N THR A 10 -14.22 -5.49 6.80
CA THR A 10 -14.51 -4.07 7.02
C THR A 10 -15.08 -3.42 5.75
N TYR A 11 -14.67 -3.87 4.57
CA TYR A 11 -15.04 -3.33 3.26
C TYR A 11 -14.92 -1.80 3.19
N ASN A 12 -13.72 -1.29 3.44
CA ASN A 12 -13.45 0.14 3.58
C ASN A 12 -12.45 0.68 2.54
N PRO A 13 -12.80 0.79 1.24
CA PRO A 13 -14.02 0.31 0.56
C PRO A 13 -13.96 -1.18 0.15
N PRO A 14 -15.10 -1.78 -0.26
CA PRO A 14 -15.10 -3.01 -1.04
C PRO A 14 -14.43 -2.76 -2.41
N HIS A 15 -13.79 -3.78 -2.95
CA HIS A 15 -13.10 -3.70 -4.24
C HIS A 15 -13.26 -5.00 -5.05
N LEU A 16 -12.92 -4.96 -6.32
CA LEU A 16 -13.06 -6.09 -7.24
C LEU A 16 -12.39 -7.37 -6.70
N GLY A 17 -11.25 -7.25 -6.01
CA GLY A 17 -10.58 -8.38 -5.38
C GLY A 17 -11.45 -9.11 -4.35
N HIS A 18 -12.24 -8.39 -3.53
CA HIS A 18 -13.20 -9.02 -2.61
C HIS A 18 -14.28 -9.80 -3.36
N VAL A 19 -14.87 -9.17 -4.37
CA VAL A 19 -15.99 -9.76 -5.12
C VAL A 19 -15.53 -10.99 -5.91
N GLN A 20 -14.41 -10.88 -6.61
CA GLN A 20 -13.84 -11.95 -7.42
C GLN A 20 -13.40 -13.14 -6.55
N ALA A 21 -12.75 -12.88 -5.40
CA ALA A 21 -12.41 -13.93 -4.45
C ALA A 21 -13.66 -14.64 -3.90
N ALA A 22 -14.71 -13.88 -3.59
CA ALA A 22 -15.98 -14.45 -3.13
C ALA A 22 -16.64 -15.32 -4.21
N VAL A 23 -16.73 -14.84 -5.45
CA VAL A 23 -17.28 -15.60 -6.58
C VAL A 23 -16.45 -16.86 -6.84
N TYR A 24 -15.12 -16.73 -6.86
CA TYR A 24 -14.21 -17.85 -7.04
C TYR A 24 -14.41 -18.91 -5.95
N GLY A 25 -14.39 -18.51 -4.68
CA GLY A 25 -14.57 -19.43 -3.55
C GLY A 25 -15.95 -20.09 -3.54
N LYS A 26 -17.02 -19.34 -3.85
CA LYS A 26 -18.37 -19.90 -3.99
C LYS A 26 -18.40 -21.03 -5.02
N ASN A 27 -17.84 -20.79 -6.20
CA ASN A 27 -17.81 -21.77 -7.28
C ASN A 27 -16.90 -22.96 -6.97
N ALA A 28 -15.68 -22.73 -6.49
CA ALA A 28 -14.71 -23.77 -6.18
C ALA A 28 -15.22 -24.75 -5.11
N LEU A 29 -16.02 -24.25 -4.17
CA LEU A 29 -16.58 -25.06 -3.09
C LEU A 29 -18.02 -25.50 -3.33
N ASN A 30 -18.63 -25.16 -4.46
CA ASN A 30 -20.04 -25.43 -4.76
C ASN A 30 -20.96 -25.01 -3.60
N LEU A 31 -20.82 -23.74 -3.14
CA LEU A 31 -21.65 -23.21 -2.07
C LEU A 31 -23.05 -22.86 -2.59
N ASP A 32 -24.08 -23.28 -1.86
CA ASP A 32 -25.46 -22.93 -2.19
C ASP A 32 -25.66 -21.41 -2.01
N LYS A 33 -25.04 -20.82 -1.00
CA LYS A 33 -25.12 -19.39 -0.71
C LYS A 33 -23.80 -18.87 -0.14
N LEU A 34 -23.44 -17.64 -0.48
CA LEU A 34 -22.30 -16.94 0.11
C LEU A 34 -22.72 -15.53 0.53
N TYR A 35 -22.56 -15.26 1.82
CA TYR A 35 -22.83 -13.96 2.41
C TYR A 35 -21.56 -13.12 2.50
N LEU A 36 -21.60 -11.88 1.98
CA LEU A 36 -20.66 -10.82 2.33
C LEU A 36 -21.26 -10.04 3.49
N ILE A 37 -20.53 -9.97 4.61
CA ILE A 37 -21.03 -9.35 5.85
C ILE A 37 -20.09 -8.23 6.27
N PRO A 38 -20.45 -6.96 6.02
CA PRO A 38 -19.70 -5.81 6.51
C PRO A 38 -19.71 -5.76 8.04
N SER A 39 -18.54 -5.56 8.65
CA SER A 39 -18.44 -5.37 10.09
C SER A 39 -19.00 -4.02 10.53
N TYR A 40 -19.69 -3.97 11.66
CA TYR A 40 -20.06 -2.70 12.29
C TYR A 40 -18.80 -2.03 12.86
N ILE A 41 -18.15 -2.64 13.86
CA ILE A 41 -16.83 -2.28 14.38
C ILE A 41 -15.94 -3.52 14.33
N SER A 42 -14.86 -3.49 13.53
CA SER A 42 -13.90 -4.60 13.50
C SER A 42 -13.09 -4.65 14.79
N PRO A 43 -13.05 -5.78 15.51
CA PRO A 43 -12.20 -5.93 16.69
C PRO A 43 -10.71 -6.02 16.35
N HIS A 44 -10.37 -6.29 15.09
CA HIS A 44 -9.00 -6.54 14.63
C HIS A 44 -8.37 -5.36 13.89
N LYS A 45 -9.15 -4.31 13.56
CA LYS A 45 -8.66 -3.18 12.73
C LYS A 45 -9.17 -1.86 13.28
N VAL A 46 -8.25 -0.93 13.49
CA VAL A 46 -8.60 0.47 13.74
C VAL A 46 -9.09 1.06 12.42
N ILE A 47 -10.30 1.61 12.44
CA ILE A 47 -10.85 2.33 11.30
C ILE A 47 -10.27 3.74 11.31
N PRO A 48 -9.61 4.21 10.22
CA PRO A 48 -9.08 5.55 10.16
C PRO A 48 -10.17 6.62 10.36
N GLU A 49 -9.81 7.71 10.98
CA GLU A 49 -10.69 8.87 11.11
C GLU A 49 -11.16 9.36 9.72
N GLY A 50 -12.42 9.80 9.62
CA GLY A 50 -13.02 10.20 8.33
C GLY A 50 -13.39 9.04 7.41
N SER A 51 -13.30 7.78 7.89
CA SER A 51 -13.83 6.64 7.14
C SER A 51 -15.34 6.66 7.02
N PRO A 52 -15.93 6.08 5.96
CA PRO A 52 -17.37 5.93 5.79
C PRO A 52 -18.03 5.23 6.98
N THR A 53 -19.25 5.63 7.28
CA THR A 53 -20.09 5.00 8.28
C THR A 53 -20.33 3.52 7.96
N PRO A 54 -20.70 2.67 8.93
CA PRO A 54 -21.08 1.28 8.65
C PRO A 54 -22.16 1.16 7.57
N GLN A 55 -23.14 2.07 7.57
CA GLN A 55 -24.22 2.08 6.58
C GLN A 55 -23.70 2.41 5.17
N GLN A 56 -22.80 3.39 5.03
CA GLN A 56 -22.19 3.70 3.74
C GLN A 56 -21.32 2.53 3.23
N ARG A 57 -20.65 1.80 4.13
CA ARG A 57 -19.88 0.61 3.75
C ARG A 57 -20.79 -0.54 3.29
N LEU A 58 -21.91 -0.75 3.97
CA LEU A 58 -22.93 -1.72 3.56
C LEU A 58 -23.45 -1.39 2.16
N GLU A 59 -23.82 -0.14 1.90
CA GLU A 59 -24.30 0.31 0.59
C GLU A 59 -23.26 0.05 -0.51
N MET A 60 -22.00 0.39 -0.26
CA MET A 60 -20.92 0.09 -1.21
C MET A 60 -20.78 -1.42 -1.48
N VAL A 61 -21.00 -2.30 -0.48
CA VAL A 61 -20.97 -3.75 -0.70
C VAL A 61 -22.17 -4.19 -1.56
N HIS A 62 -23.37 -3.67 -1.33
CA HIS A 62 -24.53 -3.92 -2.19
C HIS A 62 -24.24 -3.54 -3.64
N LEU A 63 -23.66 -2.34 -3.85
CA LEU A 63 -23.28 -1.90 -5.20
C LEU A 63 -22.22 -2.79 -5.84
N ALA A 64 -21.23 -3.26 -5.06
CA ALA A 64 -20.13 -4.06 -5.54
C ALA A 64 -20.56 -5.47 -6.03
N VAL A 65 -21.62 -6.03 -5.45
CA VAL A 65 -22.09 -7.38 -5.79
C VAL A 65 -23.20 -7.38 -6.83
N LEU A 66 -23.65 -6.23 -7.30
CA LEU A 66 -24.70 -6.16 -8.32
C LEU A 66 -24.30 -6.94 -9.58
N GLY A 67 -25.19 -7.83 -10.03
CA GLY A 67 -24.93 -8.69 -11.19
C GLY A 67 -24.18 -9.99 -10.86
N THR A 68 -23.90 -10.24 -9.59
CA THR A 68 -23.42 -11.55 -9.11
C THR A 68 -24.53 -12.31 -8.38
N ASP A 69 -24.27 -13.56 -8.05
CA ASP A 69 -25.15 -14.40 -7.23
C ASP A 69 -24.74 -14.41 -5.73
N LEU A 70 -23.98 -13.41 -5.31
CA LEU A 70 -23.57 -13.18 -3.92
C LEU A 70 -24.69 -12.50 -3.13
N THR A 71 -24.77 -12.78 -1.84
CA THR A 71 -25.75 -12.19 -0.93
C THR A 71 -25.05 -11.27 0.04
N VAL A 72 -25.59 -10.07 0.27
CA VAL A 72 -25.13 -9.17 1.32
C VAL A 72 -26.03 -9.35 2.54
N SER A 73 -25.42 -9.37 3.74
CA SER A 73 -26.17 -9.38 5.00
C SER A 73 -25.70 -8.26 5.90
N ASP A 74 -26.65 -7.58 6.53
CA ASP A 74 -26.44 -6.48 7.48
C ASP A 74 -26.44 -6.94 8.93
N VAL A 75 -26.41 -8.23 9.18
CA VAL A 75 -26.56 -8.84 10.51
C VAL A 75 -25.64 -8.26 11.59
N GLU A 76 -24.39 -7.91 11.24
CA GLU A 76 -23.46 -7.27 12.17
C GLU A 76 -23.78 -5.80 12.41
N LEU A 77 -24.31 -5.11 11.41
CA LEU A 77 -24.79 -3.73 11.54
C LEU A 77 -26.04 -3.67 12.41
N ALA A 78 -26.98 -4.57 12.16
CA ALA A 78 -28.23 -4.66 12.93
C ALA A 78 -27.97 -5.00 14.41
N ARG A 79 -26.99 -5.86 14.68
CA ARG A 79 -26.56 -6.18 16.05
C ARG A 79 -25.87 -5.00 16.73
N GLY A 80 -25.08 -4.21 15.99
CA GLY A 80 -24.26 -3.14 16.55
C GLY A 80 -23.06 -3.65 17.37
N GLY A 81 -22.24 -2.71 17.87
CA GLY A 81 -21.10 -3.02 18.72
C GLY A 81 -19.93 -3.71 17.98
N ALA A 82 -19.07 -4.40 18.73
CA ALA A 82 -17.94 -5.12 18.14
C ALA A 82 -18.39 -6.35 17.35
N SER A 83 -17.91 -6.49 16.12
CA SER A 83 -18.25 -7.56 15.18
C SER A 83 -17.42 -8.82 15.46
N TYR A 84 -17.80 -9.61 16.45
CA TYR A 84 -17.16 -10.89 16.71
C TYR A 84 -17.70 -11.99 15.81
N THR A 85 -16.83 -12.62 15.03
CA THR A 85 -17.17 -13.68 14.06
C THR A 85 -17.93 -14.84 14.71
N TYR A 86 -17.58 -15.22 15.94
CA TYR A 86 -18.29 -16.24 16.71
C TYR A 86 -19.80 -15.95 16.82
N GLU A 87 -20.16 -14.72 17.19
CA GLU A 87 -21.57 -14.31 17.32
C GLU A 87 -22.30 -14.33 15.97
N THR A 88 -21.62 -13.90 14.91
CA THR A 88 -22.17 -13.92 13.55
C THR A 88 -22.43 -15.35 13.05
N VAL A 89 -21.49 -16.28 13.34
CA VAL A 89 -21.65 -17.70 13.00
C VAL A 89 -22.80 -18.35 13.79
N LEU A 90 -22.97 -17.99 15.05
CA LEU A 90 -24.15 -18.46 15.83
C LEU A 90 -25.47 -18.02 15.20
N MET A 91 -25.55 -16.76 14.73
CA MET A 91 -26.76 -16.29 14.04
C MET A 91 -27.01 -17.06 12.74
N LEU A 92 -25.97 -17.26 11.93
CA LEU A 92 -26.07 -18.06 10.69
C LEU A 92 -26.49 -19.52 10.99
N LYS A 93 -25.98 -20.12 12.07
CA LYS A 93 -26.38 -21.46 12.49
C LYS A 93 -27.83 -21.53 12.95
N ASN A 94 -28.36 -20.49 13.58
CA ASN A 94 -29.76 -20.43 13.96
C ASN A 94 -30.68 -20.29 12.74
N GLU A 95 -30.25 -19.55 11.72
CA GLU A 95 -31.00 -19.42 10.46
C GLU A 95 -30.89 -20.66 9.56
N HIS A 96 -29.77 -21.38 9.63
CA HIS A 96 -29.44 -22.53 8.81
C HIS A 96 -28.94 -23.72 9.69
N PRO A 97 -29.77 -24.34 10.52
CA PRO A 97 -29.33 -25.31 11.56
C PRO A 97 -28.56 -26.51 11.00
N ASP A 98 -28.96 -27.02 9.84
CA ASP A 98 -28.41 -28.23 9.20
C ASP A 98 -27.31 -27.88 8.16
N SER A 99 -26.80 -26.64 8.15
CA SER A 99 -25.79 -26.22 7.18
C SER A 99 -24.35 -26.52 7.62
N ARG A 100 -23.44 -26.67 6.64
CA ARG A 100 -21.99 -26.52 6.85
C ARG A 100 -21.61 -25.08 6.54
N ILE A 101 -20.96 -24.40 7.49
CA ILE A 101 -20.54 -23.02 7.33
C ILE A 101 -19.05 -22.98 6.93
N TYR A 102 -18.75 -22.29 5.84
CA TYR A 102 -17.42 -22.06 5.29
C TYR A 102 -17.03 -20.61 5.57
N LEU A 103 -16.06 -20.41 6.50
CA LEU A 103 -15.59 -19.08 6.89
C LEU A 103 -14.43 -18.65 6.00
N MET A 104 -14.66 -17.70 5.10
CA MET A 104 -13.68 -17.22 4.14
C MET A 104 -12.82 -16.09 4.72
N MET A 105 -11.51 -16.16 4.50
CA MET A 105 -10.55 -15.16 4.98
C MET A 105 -9.24 -15.18 4.19
N GLY A 106 -8.40 -14.14 4.36
CA GLY A 106 -7.02 -14.13 3.90
C GLY A 106 -6.09 -14.83 4.90
N THR A 107 -4.87 -15.11 4.46
CA THR A 107 -3.85 -15.80 5.27
C THR A 107 -3.52 -15.05 6.57
N ASP A 108 -3.46 -13.72 6.54
CA ASP A 108 -3.19 -12.89 7.72
C ASP A 108 -4.18 -13.15 8.86
N MET A 109 -5.46 -13.30 8.54
CA MET A 109 -6.52 -13.60 9.50
C MET A 109 -6.48 -15.06 9.96
N TYR A 110 -6.18 -15.99 9.04
CA TYR A 110 -6.06 -17.41 9.35
C TYR A 110 -4.95 -17.72 10.36
N LEU A 111 -3.79 -17.10 10.19
CA LEU A 111 -2.65 -17.29 11.08
C LEU A 111 -2.92 -16.81 12.52
N THR A 112 -3.88 -15.91 12.71
CA THR A 112 -4.26 -15.37 14.03
C THR A 112 -5.57 -15.95 14.59
N LEU A 113 -6.19 -16.91 13.90
CA LEU A 113 -7.54 -17.40 14.19
C LEU A 113 -7.69 -17.98 15.60
N ASP A 114 -6.63 -18.61 16.15
CA ASP A 114 -6.63 -19.11 17.54
C ASP A 114 -6.74 -18.03 18.61
N ALA A 115 -6.36 -16.79 18.27
CA ALA A 115 -6.46 -15.65 19.18
C ALA A 115 -7.83 -14.94 19.13
N TRP A 116 -8.74 -15.42 18.28
CA TRP A 116 -10.06 -14.81 18.17
C TRP A 116 -10.95 -15.18 19.38
N ARG A 117 -11.93 -14.32 19.64
CA ARG A 117 -12.90 -14.57 20.71
C ARG A 117 -13.63 -15.89 20.48
N GLU A 118 -13.64 -16.76 21.51
CA GLU A 118 -14.28 -18.09 21.47
C GLU A 118 -13.78 -18.99 20.32
N ALA A 119 -12.46 -18.91 20.02
CA ALA A 119 -11.86 -19.57 18.84
C ALA A 119 -12.19 -21.08 18.77
N GLU A 120 -12.08 -21.82 19.87
CA GLU A 120 -12.38 -23.26 19.89
C GLU A 120 -13.84 -23.55 19.51
N LYS A 121 -14.79 -22.78 20.07
CA LYS A 121 -16.21 -22.92 19.72
C LYS A 121 -16.47 -22.52 18.27
N LEU A 122 -15.82 -21.43 17.80
CA LEU A 122 -15.93 -21.01 16.42
C LEU A 122 -15.43 -22.11 15.46
N LEU A 123 -14.24 -22.65 15.71
CA LEU A 123 -13.63 -23.70 14.89
C LEU A 123 -14.40 -25.01 14.88
N SER A 124 -15.20 -25.30 15.92
CA SER A 124 -16.11 -26.46 15.94
C SER A 124 -17.35 -26.28 15.05
N MET A 125 -17.66 -25.05 14.64
CA MET A 125 -18.88 -24.73 13.87
C MET A 125 -18.60 -24.40 12.41
N VAL A 126 -17.35 -24.09 12.04
CA VAL A 126 -17.00 -23.63 10.69
C VAL A 126 -15.87 -24.42 10.09
N ILE A 127 -15.75 -24.35 8.77
CA ILE A 127 -14.57 -24.78 8.02
C ILE A 127 -13.89 -23.52 7.54
N PRO A 128 -12.70 -23.15 8.04
CA PRO A 128 -11.91 -22.05 7.52
C PRO A 128 -11.54 -22.27 6.06
N VAL A 129 -11.78 -21.27 5.20
CA VAL A 129 -11.41 -21.24 3.79
C VAL A 129 -10.46 -20.06 3.59
N VAL A 130 -9.23 -20.37 3.24
CA VAL A 130 -8.14 -19.40 3.22
C VAL A 130 -7.76 -19.09 1.79
N PHE A 131 -7.86 -17.82 1.42
CA PHE A 131 -7.30 -17.32 0.18
C PHE A 131 -5.84 -16.92 0.42
N TYR A 132 -4.92 -17.64 -0.20
CA TYR A 132 -3.50 -17.28 -0.18
C TYR A 132 -3.04 -16.77 -1.54
N ARG A 133 -2.01 -15.95 -1.53
CA ARG A 133 -1.35 -15.46 -2.74
C ARG A 133 -0.45 -16.55 -3.29
N GLY A 134 -0.11 -16.49 -4.58
CA GLY A 134 0.85 -17.39 -5.20
C GLY A 134 2.30 -17.23 -4.70
N ASP A 135 2.55 -16.38 -3.70
CA ASP A 135 3.82 -16.21 -3.01
C ASP A 135 4.13 -17.45 -2.17
N LYS A 136 5.32 -18.03 -2.41
CA LYS A 136 5.77 -19.24 -1.74
C LYS A 136 5.79 -19.10 -0.22
N GLY A 137 6.25 -17.97 0.32
CA GLY A 137 6.34 -17.76 1.76
C GLY A 137 4.97 -17.72 2.45
N GLU A 138 3.98 -17.10 1.83
CA GLU A 138 2.62 -17.06 2.34
C GLU A 138 1.95 -18.44 2.29
N ARG A 139 2.18 -19.16 1.20
CA ARG A 139 1.70 -20.55 1.06
C ARG A 139 2.28 -21.47 2.13
N ASP A 140 3.59 -21.43 2.34
CA ASP A 140 4.27 -22.27 3.32
C ASP A 140 3.69 -22.03 4.74
N LEU A 141 3.48 -20.76 5.14
CA LEU A 141 2.85 -20.42 6.42
C LEU A 141 1.41 -20.94 6.54
N ALA A 142 0.61 -20.84 5.48
CA ALA A 142 -0.75 -21.34 5.47
C ALA A 142 -0.81 -22.87 5.58
N GLU A 143 0.09 -23.58 4.90
CA GLU A 143 0.21 -25.04 4.97
C GLU A 143 0.68 -25.52 6.34
N GLU A 144 1.66 -24.84 6.97
CA GLU A 144 2.08 -25.15 8.36
C GLU A 144 0.91 -25.02 9.34
N LYS A 145 0.15 -23.92 9.25
CA LYS A 145 -1.03 -23.71 10.10
C LYS A 145 -2.12 -24.75 9.85
N LYS A 146 -2.33 -25.13 8.59
CA LYS A 146 -3.27 -26.20 8.25
C LYS A 146 -2.88 -27.53 8.92
N GLN A 147 -1.61 -27.92 8.85
CA GLN A 147 -1.11 -29.14 9.50
C GLN A 147 -1.28 -29.10 11.04
N GLU A 148 -1.12 -27.91 11.65
CA GLU A 148 -1.39 -27.70 13.07
C GLU A 148 -2.88 -27.97 13.38
N PHE A 149 -3.79 -27.41 12.57
CA PHE A 149 -5.23 -27.60 12.74
C PHE A 149 -5.68 -29.05 12.50
N GLU A 150 -5.13 -29.72 11.49
CA GLU A 150 -5.41 -31.14 11.22
C GLU A 150 -5.06 -32.04 12.41
N LYS A 151 -3.92 -31.78 13.11
CA LYS A 151 -3.54 -32.49 14.34
C LYS A 151 -4.55 -32.32 15.48
N ARG A 152 -5.32 -31.22 15.46
CA ARG A 152 -6.40 -30.91 16.42
C ARG A 152 -7.77 -31.37 15.92
N GLY A 153 -7.85 -32.03 14.77
CA GLY A 153 -9.11 -32.48 14.15
C GLY A 153 -9.92 -31.34 13.51
N ILE A 154 -9.29 -30.19 13.23
CA ILE A 154 -9.93 -29.03 12.61
C ILE A 154 -9.68 -29.09 11.10
N GLU A 155 -10.77 -29.18 10.32
CA GLU A 155 -10.74 -29.11 8.86
C GLU A 155 -10.51 -27.67 8.41
N SER A 156 -9.59 -27.43 7.46
CA SER A 156 -9.45 -26.15 6.76
C SER A 156 -9.10 -26.34 5.29
N ILE A 157 -9.49 -25.40 4.45
CA ILE A 157 -9.32 -25.46 2.98
C ILE A 157 -8.45 -24.28 2.55
N LEU A 158 -7.38 -24.57 1.81
CA LEU A 158 -6.55 -23.54 1.19
C LEU A 158 -6.92 -23.40 -0.28
N LEU A 159 -7.20 -22.17 -0.71
CA LEU A 159 -7.51 -21.82 -2.10
C LEU A 159 -6.49 -20.78 -2.58
N GLU A 160 -5.82 -21.08 -3.68
CA GLU A 160 -4.97 -20.08 -4.34
C GLU A 160 -5.86 -18.98 -4.93
N ASN A 161 -5.59 -17.73 -4.56
CA ASN A 161 -6.36 -16.60 -5.08
C ASN A 161 -5.78 -16.16 -6.43
N PRO A 162 -6.51 -16.40 -7.56
CA PRO A 162 -6.02 -16.04 -8.89
C PRO A 162 -6.17 -14.54 -9.21
N VAL A 163 -6.63 -13.74 -8.26
CA VAL A 163 -7.00 -12.34 -8.47
C VAL A 163 -5.88 -11.41 -8.05
N LEU A 164 -5.70 -10.32 -8.80
CA LEU A 164 -4.80 -9.24 -8.38
C LEU A 164 -5.28 -8.67 -7.04
N GLU A 165 -4.45 -8.82 -6.03
CA GLU A 165 -4.77 -8.36 -4.69
C GLU A 165 -4.41 -6.89 -4.50
N ILE A 166 -5.37 -6.15 -3.99
CA ILE A 166 -5.17 -4.82 -3.44
C ILE A 166 -5.79 -4.79 -2.04
N SER A 167 -5.10 -4.25 -1.06
CA SER A 167 -5.72 -3.99 0.24
C SER A 167 -6.57 -2.72 0.18
N SER A 168 -7.65 -2.67 0.98
CA SER A 168 -8.44 -1.43 1.11
C SER A 168 -7.58 -0.23 1.51
N THR A 169 -6.48 -0.44 2.25
CA THR A 169 -5.53 0.63 2.60
C THR A 169 -4.77 1.16 1.39
N GLN A 170 -4.28 0.28 0.52
CA GLN A 170 -3.66 0.68 -0.74
C GLN A 170 -4.68 1.36 -1.66
N LEU A 171 -5.90 0.83 -1.71
CA LEU A 171 -6.97 1.41 -2.53
C LEU A 171 -7.37 2.83 -2.09
N ARG A 172 -7.40 3.11 -0.77
CA ARG A 172 -7.63 4.48 -0.28
C ARG A 172 -6.53 5.46 -0.75
N ARG A 173 -5.26 5.02 -0.80
CA ARG A 173 -4.18 5.82 -1.41
C ARG A 173 -4.39 6.04 -2.91
N MET A 174 -4.77 4.97 -3.61
CA MET A 174 -5.07 5.05 -5.05
C MET A 174 -6.25 5.99 -5.35
N LEU A 175 -7.24 6.10 -4.45
CA LEU A 175 -8.34 7.07 -4.56
C LEU A 175 -7.81 8.50 -4.47
N VAL A 176 -6.95 8.82 -3.51
CA VAL A 176 -6.29 10.13 -3.41
C VAL A 176 -5.44 10.43 -4.65
N PHE A 177 -4.74 9.42 -5.19
CA PHE A 177 -3.92 9.55 -6.41
C PHE A 177 -4.75 9.52 -7.71
N ALA A 178 -6.09 9.47 -7.63
CA ALA A 178 -7.00 9.37 -8.76
C ALA A 178 -6.79 8.16 -9.69
N CYS A 179 -6.18 7.09 -9.17
CA CYS A 179 -5.80 5.86 -9.91
C CYS A 179 -6.52 4.59 -9.42
N ALA A 180 -7.65 4.72 -8.71
CA ALA A 180 -8.37 3.59 -8.13
C ALA A 180 -9.30 2.85 -9.12
N SER A 181 -9.55 3.39 -10.31
CA SER A 181 -10.52 2.88 -11.28
C SER A 181 -10.34 1.40 -11.65
N PRO A 182 -9.13 0.85 -11.83
CA PRO A 182 -8.94 -0.56 -12.15
C PRO A 182 -9.39 -1.55 -11.07
N PHE A 183 -9.63 -1.06 -9.85
CA PHE A 183 -9.93 -1.90 -8.68
C PHE A 183 -11.35 -1.77 -8.15
N LEU A 184 -12.11 -0.84 -8.69
CA LEU A 184 -13.47 -0.54 -8.23
C LEU A 184 -14.49 -0.86 -9.31
N ASP A 185 -15.61 -1.45 -8.91
CA ASP A 185 -16.82 -1.39 -9.74
C ASP A 185 -17.21 0.08 -9.96
N LYS A 186 -17.69 0.39 -11.18
CA LYS A 186 -18.08 1.75 -11.54
C LYS A 186 -19.09 2.36 -10.56
N LYS A 187 -20.09 1.59 -10.13
CA LYS A 187 -21.13 2.06 -9.21
C LYS A 187 -20.58 2.37 -7.83
N VAL A 188 -19.63 1.56 -7.34
CA VAL A 188 -18.93 1.83 -6.07
C VAL A 188 -18.11 3.11 -6.19
N LYS A 189 -17.38 3.28 -7.32
CA LYS A 189 -16.61 4.51 -7.58
C LYS A 189 -17.52 5.74 -7.64
N ASP A 190 -18.61 5.67 -8.39
CA ASP A 190 -19.57 6.77 -8.51
C ASP A 190 -20.14 7.13 -7.11
N TYR A 191 -20.54 6.14 -6.32
CA TYR A 191 -21.01 6.36 -4.94
C TYR A 191 -19.96 7.04 -4.06
N ILE A 192 -18.69 6.63 -4.15
CA ILE A 192 -17.57 7.26 -3.41
C ILE A 192 -17.45 8.74 -3.77
N LEU A 193 -17.50 9.08 -5.06
CA LEU A 193 -17.37 10.46 -5.54
C LEU A 193 -18.59 11.31 -5.17
N GLU A 194 -19.81 10.81 -5.35
CA GLU A 194 -21.06 11.50 -5.02
C GLU A 194 -21.18 11.81 -3.52
N ASN A 195 -20.74 10.87 -2.68
CA ASN A 195 -20.77 11.01 -1.23
C ASN A 195 -19.49 11.62 -0.64
N ARG A 196 -18.56 12.06 -1.46
CA ARG A 196 -17.31 12.73 -1.06
C ARG A 196 -16.51 11.92 -0.04
N LEU A 197 -16.37 10.60 -0.27
CA LEU A 197 -15.72 9.71 0.65
C LEU A 197 -14.19 9.63 0.37
N TYR A 198 -13.42 9.27 1.40
CA TYR A 198 -11.97 9.03 1.31
C TYR A 198 -11.14 10.23 0.86
N GLY A 199 -11.64 11.46 1.06
CA GLY A 199 -10.94 12.69 0.68
C GLY A 199 -10.97 12.98 -0.82
N THR A 200 -11.85 12.32 -1.58
CA THR A 200 -11.96 12.55 -3.04
C THR A 200 -12.50 13.94 -3.40
N GLU A 201 -13.09 14.66 -2.43
CA GLU A 201 -13.56 16.03 -2.58
C GLU A 201 -12.49 17.09 -2.32
N LYS A 202 -11.32 16.68 -1.76
CA LYS A 202 -10.30 17.63 -1.34
C LYS A 202 -9.44 18.09 -2.51
N ASP A 203 -9.17 19.38 -2.55
CA ASP A 203 -8.11 19.90 -3.38
C ASP A 203 -6.77 19.84 -2.61
N TYR A 204 -5.87 19.00 -3.07
CA TYR A 204 -4.56 18.82 -2.45
C TYR A 204 -3.49 19.74 -3.03
N ARG A 205 -3.82 20.59 -4.00
CA ARG A 205 -2.87 21.48 -4.65
C ARG A 205 -2.48 22.63 -3.73
N GLN A 206 -1.19 22.91 -3.69
CA GLN A 206 -0.62 24.04 -2.97
C GLN A 206 -0.99 24.08 -1.46
N LEU A 207 -1.08 22.91 -0.82
CA LEU A 207 -1.35 22.84 0.61
C LEU A 207 -0.32 23.62 1.44
N PRO A 208 -0.74 24.30 2.53
CA PRO A 208 0.18 24.85 3.51
C PRO A 208 1.11 23.76 4.08
N PRO A 209 2.34 24.11 4.53
CA PRO A 209 3.35 23.13 4.97
C PRO A 209 2.83 22.14 6.03
N GLU A 210 2.13 22.60 7.04
CA GLU A 210 1.59 21.76 8.12
C GLU A 210 0.48 20.81 7.64
N GLU A 211 -0.32 21.26 6.69
CA GLU A 211 -1.39 20.44 6.12
C GLU A 211 -0.80 19.41 5.14
N LEU A 212 0.19 19.80 4.34
CA LEU A 212 0.93 18.87 3.47
C LEU A 212 1.57 17.75 4.30
N GLU A 213 2.23 18.08 5.42
CA GLU A 213 2.83 17.10 6.32
C GLU A 213 1.78 16.11 6.84
N ARG A 214 0.64 16.60 7.35
CA ARG A 214 -0.45 15.74 7.83
C ARG A 214 -0.98 14.80 6.75
N VAL A 215 -1.19 15.31 5.54
CA VAL A 215 -1.69 14.52 4.42
C VAL A 215 -0.65 13.47 4.03
N VAL A 216 0.59 13.85 3.82
CA VAL A 216 1.67 12.92 3.43
C VAL A 216 1.86 11.82 4.47
N THR A 217 1.94 12.17 5.76
CA THR A 217 2.13 11.18 6.83
C THR A 217 0.97 10.20 6.95
N SER A 218 -0.25 10.58 6.57
CA SER A 218 -1.41 9.69 6.50
C SER A 218 -1.37 8.72 5.31
N LEU A 219 -0.66 9.06 4.24
CA LEU A 219 -0.60 8.28 2.99
C LEU A 219 0.59 7.32 2.93
N ILE A 220 1.66 7.56 3.67
CA ILE A 220 2.84 6.67 3.72
C ILE A 220 2.68 5.54 4.75
N LYS A 221 3.63 4.61 4.80
CA LYS A 221 3.64 3.58 5.85
C LYS A 221 4.08 4.19 7.18
N PRO A 222 3.49 3.80 8.33
CA PRO A 222 3.85 4.37 9.64
C PRO A 222 5.36 4.32 9.96
N ASN A 223 6.03 3.23 9.60
CA ASN A 223 7.48 3.07 9.81
C ASN A 223 8.35 3.95 8.90
N ARG A 224 7.75 4.67 7.93
CA ARG A 224 8.44 5.61 7.04
C ARG A 224 8.29 7.07 7.49
N VAL A 225 7.41 7.36 8.45
CA VAL A 225 7.12 8.75 8.87
C VAL A 225 8.39 9.44 9.38
N ALA A 226 9.12 8.81 10.31
CA ALA A 226 10.36 9.39 10.85
C ALA A 226 11.41 9.66 9.76
N HIS A 227 11.54 8.74 8.79
CA HIS A 227 12.43 8.91 7.65
C HIS A 227 12.04 10.10 6.76
N VAL A 228 10.77 10.20 6.36
CA VAL A 228 10.30 11.27 5.47
C VAL A 228 10.45 12.64 6.14
N LEU A 229 10.15 12.76 7.44
CA LEU A 229 10.36 13.99 8.20
C LEU A 229 11.86 14.31 8.33
N GLY A 230 12.70 13.31 8.59
CA GLY A 230 14.14 13.45 8.63
C GLY A 230 14.73 13.91 7.30
N CYS A 231 14.23 13.37 6.17
CA CYS A 231 14.62 13.78 4.83
C CYS A 231 14.24 15.24 4.55
N ARG A 232 13.00 15.65 4.87
CA ARG A 232 12.56 17.05 4.78
C ARG A 232 13.50 18.00 5.55
N ASP A 233 13.74 17.71 6.82
CA ASP A 233 14.54 18.60 7.69
C ASP A 233 16.00 18.68 7.21
N THR A 234 16.52 17.57 6.70
CA THR A 234 17.87 17.51 6.12
C THR A 234 17.93 18.30 4.81
N ALA A 235 16.93 18.13 3.94
CA ALA A 235 16.84 18.86 2.68
C ALA A 235 16.78 20.37 2.89
N VAL A 236 16.00 20.86 3.86
CA VAL A 236 15.95 22.29 4.23
C VAL A 236 17.32 22.81 4.69
N LYS A 237 18.04 22.06 5.55
CA LYS A 237 19.38 22.44 5.99
C LYS A 237 20.37 22.52 4.84
N LEU A 238 20.32 21.56 3.92
CA LEU A 238 21.17 21.58 2.73
C LEU A 238 20.78 22.69 1.75
N ALA A 239 19.48 22.96 1.56
CA ALA A 239 19.02 24.07 0.74
C ALA A 239 19.54 25.42 1.24
N LYS A 240 19.45 25.67 2.54
CA LYS A 240 20.03 26.84 3.18
C LYS A 240 21.54 26.91 3.00
N ARG A 241 22.27 25.81 3.09
CA ARG A 241 23.71 25.74 2.89
C ARG A 241 24.14 26.06 1.46
N TRP A 242 23.36 25.56 0.49
CA TRP A 242 23.74 25.60 -0.92
C TRP A 242 22.96 26.63 -1.75
N GLY A 243 22.14 27.46 -1.12
CA GLY A 243 21.41 28.54 -1.78
C GLY A 243 20.26 28.06 -2.67
N ALA A 244 19.66 26.89 -2.40
CA ALA A 244 18.43 26.44 -3.01
C ALA A 244 17.20 26.97 -2.25
N ASP A 245 16.02 26.88 -2.87
CA ASP A 245 14.77 27.26 -2.20
C ASP A 245 14.44 26.29 -1.07
N GLU A 246 14.32 26.79 0.15
CA GLU A 246 14.04 25.99 1.35
C GLU A 246 12.62 25.42 1.34
N THR A 247 11.65 26.11 0.72
CA THR A 247 10.27 25.66 0.59
C THR A 247 10.18 24.49 -0.39
N ASP A 248 10.82 24.61 -1.54
CA ASP A 248 10.88 23.53 -2.54
C ASP A 248 11.58 22.29 -1.96
N ALA A 249 12.68 22.50 -1.20
CA ALA A 249 13.39 21.42 -0.56
C ALA A 249 12.52 20.69 0.50
N ALA A 250 11.77 21.44 1.31
CA ALA A 250 10.84 20.87 2.28
C ALA A 250 9.73 20.05 1.60
N ARG A 251 9.14 20.59 0.54
CA ARG A 251 8.06 19.93 -0.21
C ARG A 251 8.55 18.68 -0.93
N ALA A 252 9.69 18.75 -1.60
CA ALA A 252 10.31 17.60 -2.26
C ALA A 252 10.70 16.52 -1.25
N GLY A 253 11.30 16.89 -0.12
CA GLY A 253 11.66 15.98 0.96
C GLY A 253 10.45 15.27 1.60
N LEU A 254 9.31 15.95 1.74
CA LEU A 254 8.06 15.32 2.20
C LEU A 254 7.49 14.34 1.16
N LEU A 255 7.51 14.71 -0.12
CA LEU A 255 6.79 13.98 -1.16
C LEU A 255 7.62 12.89 -1.85
N HIS A 256 8.95 12.82 -1.67
CA HIS A 256 9.82 11.91 -2.44
C HIS A 256 9.36 10.45 -2.39
N ASP A 257 8.87 9.98 -1.26
CA ASP A 257 8.46 8.59 -1.01
C ASP A 257 6.93 8.39 -0.99
N ILE A 258 6.14 9.34 -1.49
CA ILE A 258 4.66 9.34 -1.37
C ILE A 258 4.00 8.07 -1.93
N THR A 259 4.55 7.47 -2.98
CA THR A 259 4.03 6.25 -3.60
C THR A 259 4.75 4.97 -3.16
N LYS A 260 5.80 5.05 -2.33
CA LYS A 260 6.62 3.88 -1.90
C LYS A 260 5.85 2.84 -1.08
N ALA A 261 4.69 3.21 -0.57
CA ALA A 261 3.79 2.28 0.12
C ALA A 261 3.11 1.27 -0.82
N LEU A 262 3.09 1.54 -2.14
CA LEU A 262 2.55 0.69 -3.17
C LEU A 262 3.60 -0.34 -3.61
N ASP A 263 3.18 -1.58 -3.82
CA ASP A 263 4.05 -2.64 -4.32
C ASP A 263 4.32 -2.52 -5.83
N GLY A 264 5.16 -3.43 -6.36
CA GLY A 264 5.56 -3.38 -7.76
C GLY A 264 4.40 -3.42 -8.75
N PRO A 265 3.43 -4.33 -8.65
CA PRO A 265 2.24 -4.36 -9.50
C PRO A 265 1.45 -3.05 -9.47
N LEU A 266 1.24 -2.44 -8.32
CA LEU A 266 0.54 -1.17 -8.18
C LEU A 266 1.36 0.01 -8.76
N GLN A 267 2.69 -0.03 -8.66
CA GLN A 267 3.55 0.95 -9.33
C GLN A 267 3.40 0.90 -10.86
N LEU A 268 3.31 -0.31 -11.44
CA LEU A 268 3.08 -0.48 -12.89
C LEU A 268 1.70 0.06 -13.32
N ILE A 269 0.68 -0.15 -12.50
CA ILE A 269 -0.66 0.41 -12.76
C ILE A 269 -0.65 1.93 -12.69
N LEU A 270 0.02 2.53 -11.69
CA LEU A 270 0.20 3.98 -11.64
C LEU A 270 0.89 4.52 -12.89
N CYS A 271 1.94 3.83 -13.35
CA CYS A 271 2.62 4.22 -14.59
C CYS A 271 1.68 4.21 -15.79
N GLN A 272 0.85 3.18 -15.91
CA GLN A 272 -0.15 3.10 -16.97
C GLN A 272 -1.18 4.24 -16.89
N GLU A 273 -1.77 4.47 -15.72
CA GLU A 273 -2.78 5.52 -15.48
C GLU A 273 -2.22 6.94 -15.73
N TYR A 274 -0.94 7.15 -15.42
CA TYR A 274 -0.26 8.43 -15.62
C TYR A 274 0.40 8.58 -17.00
N GLY A 275 0.41 7.53 -17.83
CA GLY A 275 1.03 7.55 -19.15
C GLY A 275 2.56 7.58 -19.09
N ILE A 276 3.17 6.99 -18.06
CA ILE A 276 4.63 6.89 -17.91
C ILE A 276 5.15 5.77 -18.80
N THR A 277 6.04 6.11 -19.72
CA THR A 277 6.73 5.12 -20.57
C THR A 277 7.77 4.37 -19.74
N LEU A 278 7.75 3.03 -19.83
CA LEU A 278 8.66 2.15 -19.09
C LEU A 278 9.66 1.51 -20.07
N ASP A 279 10.92 1.52 -19.68
CA ASP A 279 11.97 0.69 -20.26
C ASP A 279 12.01 -0.73 -19.65
N ASP A 280 12.85 -1.59 -20.16
CA ASP A 280 12.98 -2.99 -19.70
C ASP A 280 13.49 -3.07 -18.26
N PHE A 281 14.39 -2.16 -17.85
CA PHE A 281 14.88 -2.09 -16.49
C PHE A 281 13.75 -1.77 -15.50
N SER A 282 12.97 -0.74 -15.78
CA SER A 282 11.85 -0.31 -14.95
C SER A 282 10.77 -1.40 -14.80
N ARG A 283 10.52 -2.17 -15.87
CA ARG A 283 9.61 -3.33 -15.82
C ARG A 283 10.14 -4.46 -14.95
N ALA A 284 11.43 -4.73 -15.02
CA ALA A 284 12.08 -5.78 -14.23
C ALA A 284 12.25 -5.40 -12.75
N TYR A 285 12.39 -4.09 -12.46
CA TYR A 285 12.63 -3.57 -11.10
C TYR A 285 11.58 -2.50 -10.69
N PRO A 286 10.29 -2.86 -10.62
CA PRO A 286 9.20 -1.88 -10.45
C PRO A 286 9.25 -1.15 -9.10
N LYS A 287 10.02 -1.64 -8.12
CA LYS A 287 10.24 -0.91 -6.86
C LYS A 287 10.97 0.42 -7.02
N THR A 288 11.73 0.60 -8.11
CA THR A 288 12.42 1.87 -8.40
C THR A 288 11.47 2.92 -8.96
N LEU A 289 10.29 2.51 -9.43
CA LEU A 289 9.30 3.38 -10.05
C LEU A 289 8.67 4.38 -9.09
N HIS A 290 8.81 4.19 -7.76
CA HIS A 290 8.21 5.10 -6.79
C HIS A 290 8.72 6.55 -6.93
N ALA A 291 9.91 6.78 -7.46
CA ALA A 291 10.41 8.12 -7.77
C ALA A 291 9.59 8.76 -8.90
N ARG A 292 9.45 8.06 -10.03
CA ARG A 292 8.69 8.56 -11.20
C ARG A 292 7.20 8.70 -10.89
N THR A 293 6.59 7.71 -10.26
CA THR A 293 5.16 7.78 -9.88
C THR A 293 4.93 8.81 -8.77
N GLY A 294 5.87 8.97 -7.83
CA GLY A 294 5.86 10.02 -6.81
C GLY A 294 5.93 11.42 -7.41
N ALA A 295 6.79 11.63 -8.40
CA ALA A 295 6.90 12.88 -9.14
C ALA A 295 5.59 13.23 -9.85
N MET A 296 4.92 12.24 -10.48
CA MET A 296 3.62 12.44 -11.13
C MET A 296 2.50 12.73 -10.14
N VAL A 297 2.50 12.08 -8.97
CA VAL A 297 1.57 12.40 -7.87
C VAL A 297 1.82 13.81 -7.35
N ALA A 298 3.08 14.20 -7.12
CA ALA A 298 3.44 15.54 -6.70
C ALA A 298 2.93 16.61 -7.70
N GLN A 299 3.12 16.36 -8.99
CA GLN A 299 2.65 17.27 -10.04
C GLN A 299 1.12 17.33 -10.14
N ARG A 300 0.46 16.17 -10.29
CA ARG A 300 -0.98 16.13 -10.67
C ARG A 300 -1.91 16.31 -9.49
N ILE A 301 -1.52 15.79 -8.32
CA ILE A 301 -2.37 15.80 -7.14
C ILE A 301 -2.02 16.98 -6.23
N PHE A 302 -0.72 17.20 -5.97
CA PHE A 302 -0.28 18.26 -5.07
C PHE A 302 0.03 19.59 -5.76
N GLY A 303 0.07 19.60 -7.10
CA GLY A 303 0.29 20.83 -7.89
C GLY A 303 1.69 21.41 -7.70
N GLU A 304 2.69 20.55 -7.47
CA GLU A 304 4.06 20.99 -7.25
C GLU A 304 4.70 21.57 -8.51
N ASN A 305 5.61 22.50 -8.32
CA ASN A 305 6.34 23.13 -9.40
C ASN A 305 7.36 22.17 -10.06
N PRO A 306 7.85 22.47 -11.26
CA PRO A 306 8.76 21.60 -11.99
C PRO A 306 10.06 21.26 -11.25
N ALA A 307 10.58 22.17 -10.39
CA ALA A 307 11.81 21.91 -9.65
C ALA A 307 11.61 20.82 -8.59
N VAL A 308 10.53 20.89 -7.82
CA VAL A 308 10.13 19.87 -6.85
C VAL A 308 9.89 18.53 -7.54
N VAL A 309 9.16 18.53 -8.66
CA VAL A 309 8.85 17.32 -9.44
C VAL A 309 10.12 16.66 -9.95
N ALA A 310 11.08 17.43 -10.50
CA ALA A 310 12.35 16.91 -11.00
C ALA A 310 13.20 16.30 -9.88
N ALA A 311 13.23 16.95 -8.70
CA ALA A 311 13.96 16.45 -7.55
C ALA A 311 13.40 15.12 -7.04
N ILE A 312 12.07 14.96 -7.03
CA ILE A 312 11.42 13.70 -6.67
C ILE A 312 11.71 12.62 -7.72
N ASP A 313 11.65 12.94 -9.02
CA ASP A 313 11.86 11.97 -10.11
C ASP A 313 13.26 11.34 -10.07
N SER A 314 14.28 12.12 -9.71
CA SER A 314 15.68 11.69 -9.74
C SER A 314 16.22 11.14 -8.40
N HIS A 315 15.45 11.18 -7.30
CA HIS A 315 15.97 10.88 -5.96
C HIS A 315 16.47 9.44 -5.75
N THR A 316 15.99 8.48 -6.54
CA THR A 316 16.36 7.05 -6.37
C THR A 316 17.56 6.64 -7.21
N THR A 317 17.62 7.04 -8.45
CA THR A 317 18.65 6.61 -9.41
C THR A 317 19.70 7.68 -9.68
N GLY A 318 19.39 8.93 -9.39
CA GLY A 318 20.09 10.07 -9.95
C GLY A 318 19.88 10.18 -11.46
N LYS A 319 20.50 11.13 -12.08
CA LYS A 319 20.64 11.32 -13.54
C LYS A 319 21.83 12.22 -13.83
N ALA A 320 22.32 12.24 -15.07
CA ALA A 320 23.32 13.23 -15.49
C ALA A 320 22.71 14.66 -15.48
N GLY A 321 23.52 15.67 -15.18
CA GLY A 321 23.12 17.06 -15.17
C GLY A 321 22.13 17.45 -14.08
N MET A 322 22.17 16.84 -12.89
CA MET A 322 21.33 17.22 -11.76
C MET A 322 21.58 18.65 -11.29
N ASN A 323 20.50 19.42 -11.12
CA ASN A 323 20.56 20.73 -10.48
C ASN A 323 20.75 20.60 -8.97
N ILE A 324 20.94 21.73 -8.30
CA ILE A 324 21.25 21.77 -6.86
C ILE A 324 20.14 21.14 -6.00
N LEU A 325 18.86 21.37 -6.31
CA LEU A 325 17.74 20.80 -5.54
C LEU A 325 17.64 19.27 -5.73
N GLU A 326 17.86 18.78 -6.94
CA GLU A 326 17.90 17.35 -7.24
C GLU A 326 19.00 16.63 -6.45
N LYS A 327 20.20 17.20 -6.39
CA LYS A 327 21.33 16.70 -5.59
C LYS A 327 21.01 16.72 -4.10
N ILE A 328 20.39 17.80 -3.61
CA ILE A 328 19.98 17.94 -2.21
C ILE A 328 19.00 16.82 -1.81
N ILE A 329 17.97 16.56 -2.60
CA ILE A 329 16.98 15.54 -2.25
C ILE A 329 17.57 14.13 -2.29
N TYR A 330 18.40 13.81 -3.30
CA TYR A 330 19.12 12.54 -3.37
C TYR A 330 20.00 12.32 -2.13
N VAL A 331 20.82 13.31 -1.77
CA VAL A 331 21.74 13.23 -0.62
C VAL A 331 20.97 13.22 0.70
N ALA A 332 19.88 14.01 0.83
CA ALA A 332 19.07 14.06 2.05
C ALA A 332 18.38 12.72 2.34
N ASP A 333 17.80 12.05 1.34
CA ASP A 333 17.24 10.70 1.51
C ASP A 333 18.29 9.71 1.99
N TYR A 334 19.53 9.84 1.49
CA TYR A 334 20.61 8.91 1.78
C TYR A 334 21.21 9.09 3.19
N MET A 335 21.21 10.33 3.74
CA MET A 335 21.93 10.67 4.98
C MET A 335 21.07 11.18 6.14
N GLU A 336 19.75 11.22 5.99
CA GLU A 336 18.85 11.74 7.04
C GLU A 336 19.13 11.08 8.42
N PRO A 337 18.75 11.70 9.55
CA PRO A 337 19.21 11.28 10.90
C PRO A 337 18.91 9.82 11.28
N ASN A 338 17.84 9.21 10.70
CA ASN A 338 17.47 7.82 10.99
C ASN A 338 18.25 6.80 10.13
N ARG A 339 19.09 7.24 9.20
CA ARG A 339 20.00 6.38 8.45
C ARG A 339 21.19 5.99 9.30
N ASN A 340 21.47 4.69 9.35
CA ASN A 340 22.61 4.14 10.08
C ASN A 340 23.26 3.03 9.26
N PHE A 341 24.38 3.33 8.61
CA PHE A 341 25.19 2.38 7.84
C PHE A 341 26.66 2.85 7.81
N PRO A 342 27.63 1.96 7.54
CA PRO A 342 29.04 2.35 7.46
C PRO A 342 29.29 3.45 6.44
N GLY A 343 29.93 4.55 6.87
CA GLY A 343 30.27 5.70 6.03
C GLY A 343 29.22 6.82 6.01
N VAL A 344 28.06 6.67 6.69
CA VAL A 344 27.02 7.71 6.71
C VAL A 344 27.50 9.02 7.34
N GLU A 345 28.37 8.98 8.36
CA GLU A 345 28.90 10.18 9.01
C GLU A 345 29.88 10.94 8.09
N ASP A 346 30.64 10.22 7.28
CA ASP A 346 31.52 10.83 6.28
C ASP A 346 30.68 11.50 5.17
N LEU A 347 29.61 10.85 4.75
CA LEU A 347 28.65 11.41 3.80
C LEU A 347 27.98 12.68 4.36
N ARG A 348 27.58 12.67 5.64
CA ARG A 348 27.00 13.85 6.33
C ARG A 348 27.95 15.03 6.33
N ARG A 349 29.24 14.81 6.60
CA ARG A 349 30.25 15.87 6.53
C ARG A 349 30.43 16.40 5.11
N ALA A 350 30.65 15.49 4.17
CA ALA A 350 30.81 15.84 2.76
C ALA A 350 29.64 16.65 2.22
N ALA A 351 28.41 16.35 2.60
CA ALA A 351 27.21 17.05 2.14
C ALA A 351 27.18 18.56 2.50
N PHE A 352 27.82 18.96 3.57
CA PHE A 352 27.94 20.37 3.96
C PHE A 352 29.24 21.05 3.48
N GLU A 353 30.24 20.29 3.05
CA GLU A 353 31.50 20.75 2.50
C GLU A 353 31.50 20.89 0.99
N ASN A 354 31.05 19.85 0.30
CA ASN A 354 30.90 19.77 -1.16
C ASN A 354 29.77 18.81 -1.53
N ILE A 355 28.66 19.32 -2.05
CA ILE A 355 27.46 18.53 -2.37
C ILE A 355 27.73 17.51 -3.50
N ASP A 356 28.60 17.85 -4.45
CA ASP A 356 28.95 16.99 -5.58
C ASP A 356 29.78 15.79 -5.09
N ARG A 357 30.66 16.01 -4.12
CA ARG A 357 31.39 14.92 -3.46
C ARG A 357 30.46 14.00 -2.67
N ALA A 358 29.46 14.57 -1.96
CA ALA A 358 28.45 13.77 -1.26
C ALA A 358 27.60 12.97 -2.25
N MET A 359 27.24 13.56 -3.38
CA MET A 359 26.49 12.88 -4.44
C MET A 359 27.30 11.72 -5.04
N GLU A 360 28.60 11.91 -5.33
CA GLU A 360 29.51 10.85 -5.77
C GLU A 360 29.53 9.70 -4.77
N MET A 361 29.76 9.98 -3.50
CA MET A 361 29.81 8.98 -2.42
C MET A 361 28.49 8.18 -2.33
N GLY A 362 27.35 8.86 -2.36
CA GLY A 362 26.03 8.19 -2.31
C GLY A 362 25.80 7.25 -3.49
N LEU A 363 26.16 7.69 -4.71
CA LEU A 363 26.05 6.88 -5.92
C LEU A 363 26.99 5.66 -5.89
N GLU A 364 28.25 5.85 -5.46
CA GLU A 364 29.21 4.75 -5.32
C GLU A 364 28.73 3.73 -4.29
N MET A 365 28.27 4.17 -3.10
CA MET A 365 27.73 3.29 -2.07
C MET A 365 26.52 2.47 -2.59
N THR A 366 25.61 3.12 -3.32
CA THR A 366 24.45 2.44 -3.92
C THR A 366 24.85 1.41 -4.95
N ILE A 367 25.74 1.78 -5.89
CA ILE A 367 26.22 0.91 -6.96
C ILE A 367 26.97 -0.31 -6.38
N ASP A 368 27.82 -0.09 -5.37
CA ASP A 368 28.57 -1.16 -4.74
C ASP A 368 27.69 -2.10 -3.94
N LEU A 369 26.64 -1.59 -3.29
CA LEU A 369 25.64 -2.42 -2.63
C LEU A 369 24.89 -3.30 -3.65
N LEU A 370 24.41 -2.73 -4.74
CA LEU A 370 23.72 -3.47 -5.80
C LEU A 370 24.62 -4.54 -6.44
N ARG A 371 25.90 -4.25 -6.65
CA ARG A 371 26.88 -5.22 -7.16
C ARG A 371 27.07 -6.41 -6.20
N ARG A 372 27.22 -6.13 -4.89
CA ARG A 372 27.36 -7.19 -3.87
C ARG A 372 26.13 -8.07 -3.77
N GLU A 373 24.94 -7.49 -3.98
CA GLU A 373 23.68 -8.21 -3.98
C GLU A 373 23.34 -8.90 -5.32
N GLY A 374 24.20 -8.78 -6.34
CA GLY A 374 23.97 -9.33 -7.67
C GLY A 374 22.77 -8.68 -8.40
N LYS A 375 22.39 -7.45 -8.01
CA LYS A 375 21.27 -6.71 -8.61
C LYS A 375 21.74 -5.86 -9.79
N ALA A 376 20.85 -5.64 -10.75
CA ALA A 376 21.14 -4.76 -11.88
C ALA A 376 21.24 -3.29 -11.44
N ILE A 377 22.11 -2.56 -12.11
CA ILE A 377 22.32 -1.13 -11.92
C ILE A 377 21.66 -0.39 -13.07
N SER A 378 20.84 0.61 -12.78
CA SER A 378 20.17 1.41 -13.81
C SER A 378 21.20 2.16 -14.69
N LYS A 379 20.79 2.48 -15.90
CA LYS A 379 21.58 3.32 -16.80
C LYS A 379 21.79 4.71 -16.21
N GLU A 380 20.71 5.28 -15.67
CA GLU A 380 20.70 6.61 -15.06
C GLU A 380 21.72 6.72 -13.91
N SER A 381 21.81 5.71 -13.02
CA SER A 381 22.79 5.75 -11.91
C SER A 381 24.24 5.72 -12.41
N ARG A 382 24.51 4.98 -13.48
CA ARG A 382 25.85 4.97 -14.09
C ARG A 382 26.21 6.29 -14.75
N GLU A 383 25.24 6.89 -15.46
CA GLU A 383 25.40 8.21 -16.12
C GLU A 383 25.55 9.32 -15.08
N ALA A 384 24.75 9.30 -13.99
CA ALA A 384 24.88 10.23 -12.89
C ALA A 384 26.26 10.17 -12.24
N LEU A 385 26.79 8.95 -11.98
CA LEU A 385 28.13 8.80 -11.40
C LEU A 385 29.23 9.25 -12.34
N ALA A 386 29.10 9.04 -13.66
CA ALA A 386 30.07 9.49 -14.65
C ALA A 386 30.09 11.04 -14.72
N ASP A 387 28.94 11.64 -14.80
CA ASP A 387 28.74 13.10 -14.86
C ASP A 387 29.32 13.81 -13.61
N ILE A 388 28.99 13.33 -12.40
CA ILE A 388 29.48 13.97 -11.18
C ILE A 388 31.00 13.83 -11.02
N LYS A 389 31.61 12.70 -11.47
CA LYS A 389 33.06 12.52 -11.48
C LYS A 389 33.76 13.45 -12.46
N GLU A 390 33.12 13.77 -13.60
CA GLU A 390 33.64 14.73 -14.55
C GLU A 390 33.58 16.14 -13.97
N THR A 391 32.47 16.53 -13.33
CA THR A 391 32.32 17.82 -12.63
C THR A 391 33.45 18.01 -11.59
N LEU A 392 33.68 17.02 -10.71
CA LEU A 392 34.71 17.10 -9.66
C LEU A 392 36.15 17.09 -10.19
N ARG A 393 36.41 16.65 -11.42
CA ARG A 393 37.75 16.73 -12.05
C ARG A 393 38.02 18.11 -12.71
N GLY A 394 36.95 18.82 -13.05
CA GLY A 394 37.03 20.15 -13.67
C GLY A 394 37.13 21.30 -12.65
N GLU A 395 36.85 21.00 -11.36
CA GLU A 395 37.10 21.90 -10.22
C GLU A 395 38.57 21.85 -9.76
#